data_27d7f35e749d0f02bb93f939622bdf0d
#
_entry.id   27d7f35e749d0f02bb93f939622bdf0d
#
_cell.length_a   1.000
_cell.length_b   1.000
_cell.length_c   1.000
_cell.angle_alpha   90.00
_cell.angle_beta   90.00
_cell.angle_gamma   90.00
#
_symmetry.space_group_name_H-M   'P 1'
#
loop_
_entity.id
_entity.type
_entity.pdbx_description
1 polymer ?
#
loop_
_entity_poly.entity_id
_entity_poly.type
_entity_poly.pdbx_seq_one_letter_code
_entity_poly.pdbx_strand_id
1 'polypeptide(L)'
;FTRAETDKYLKSYVDLGGFGKFLHSRKPTPIDAQTVIRMQMDTLYSFGVFDLSSPLTITIPDTGDRFISMMVINQDHYMPVPVAYKPGKHTLTQEKIGTRYVFVGFRTLANANDPQDIKKANAIQDQIKVEQASVGKFEAANWKRNLWIACATPSTC
;
A
#
# COMPACT_ATOMS: atom_id res chain seq x y z
N PHE A 1 -13.14 -13.96 6.96
CA PHE A 1 -11.75 -14.42 6.83
C PHE A 1 -10.90 -13.37 6.11
N THR A 2 -11.15 -13.09 4.83
CA THR A 2 -10.35 -12.19 4.00
C THR A 2 -10.13 -10.81 4.63
N ARG A 3 -11.21 -10.16 5.12
CA ARG A 3 -11.10 -8.85 5.77
C ARG A 3 -10.24 -8.88 7.05
N ALA A 4 -10.34 -9.94 7.85
CA ALA A 4 -9.52 -10.09 9.06
C ALA A 4 -8.02 -10.23 8.73
N GLU A 5 -7.68 -10.99 7.69
CA GLU A 5 -6.30 -11.11 7.23
C GLU A 5 -5.79 -9.82 6.60
N THR A 6 -6.65 -9.13 5.83
CA THR A 6 -6.29 -7.82 5.26
C THR A 6 -6.07 -6.79 6.36
N ASP A 7 -6.93 -6.71 7.38
CA ASP A 7 -6.74 -5.80 8.52
C ASP A 7 -5.44 -6.08 9.28
N LYS A 8 -5.10 -7.36 9.46
CA LYS A 8 -3.83 -7.77 10.05
C LYS A 8 -2.63 -7.34 9.18
N TYR A 9 -2.75 -7.48 7.87
CA TYR A 9 -1.76 -7.03 6.91
C TYR A 9 -1.61 -5.50 6.95
N LEU A 10 -2.71 -4.74 6.90
CA LEU A 10 -2.70 -3.28 7.03
C LEU A 10 -2.05 -2.84 8.35
N LYS A 11 -2.41 -3.52 9.45
CA LYS A 11 -1.85 -3.23 10.77
C LYS A 11 -0.33 -3.36 10.79
N SER A 12 0.26 -4.32 10.10
CA SER A 12 1.71 -4.49 10.06
C SER A 12 2.43 -3.27 9.47
N TYR A 13 1.86 -2.61 8.45
CA TYR A 13 2.39 -1.37 7.89
C TYR A 13 2.13 -0.16 8.79
N VAL A 14 0.99 -0.12 9.46
CA VAL A 14 0.68 0.92 10.46
C VAL A 14 1.68 0.87 11.61
N ASP A 15 1.99 -0.32 12.13
CA ASP A 15 2.96 -0.53 13.21
C ASP A 15 4.39 -0.10 12.79
N LEU A 16 4.72 -0.19 11.51
CA LEU A 16 5.96 0.33 10.93
C LEU A 16 5.96 1.87 10.75
N GLY A 17 4.85 2.53 11.05
CA GLY A 17 4.68 3.98 10.91
C GLY A 17 4.17 4.43 9.54
N GLY A 18 3.61 3.54 8.73
CA GLY A 18 3.06 3.82 7.40
C GLY A 18 1.57 4.21 7.41
N PHE A 19 1.09 4.86 8.47
CA PHE A 19 -0.27 5.37 8.52
C PHE A 19 -0.34 6.85 8.19
N GLY A 20 -1.17 7.23 7.23
CA GLY A 20 -1.33 8.59 6.74
C GLY A 20 -0.14 9.15 5.96
N LYS A 21 0.85 8.32 5.69
CA LYS A 21 2.06 8.65 4.94
C LYS A 21 2.64 7.43 4.26
N PHE A 22 3.53 7.65 3.30
CA PHE A 22 4.27 6.58 2.66
C PHE A 22 5.54 6.24 3.42
N LEU A 23 5.81 4.94 3.55
CA LEU A 23 7.12 4.40 3.89
C LEU A 23 7.81 4.01 2.59
N HIS A 24 9.01 4.52 2.38
CA HIS A 24 9.79 4.27 1.16
C HIS A 24 10.92 3.28 1.42
N SER A 25 10.90 2.16 0.71
CA SER A 25 12.07 1.26 0.62
C SER A 25 13.11 1.92 -0.28
N ARG A 26 14.21 2.37 0.30
CA ARG A 26 15.24 3.15 -0.40
C ARG A 26 16.28 2.30 -1.13
N LYS A 27 16.20 0.99 -0.94
CA LYS A 27 17.06 -0.01 -1.58
C LYS A 27 16.21 -1.20 -2.02
N PRO A 28 16.66 -1.97 -3.03
CA PRO A 28 16.03 -3.25 -3.35
C PRO A 28 15.93 -4.15 -2.11
N THR A 29 14.82 -4.85 -1.97
CA THR A 29 14.61 -5.73 -0.83
C THR A 29 15.54 -6.94 -0.92
N PRO A 30 16.38 -7.21 0.07
CA PRO A 30 17.23 -8.40 0.07
C PRO A 30 16.41 -9.69 0.00
N ILE A 31 16.98 -10.75 -0.58
CA ILE A 31 16.27 -12.02 -0.79
C ILE A 31 15.84 -12.66 0.54
N ASP A 32 16.63 -12.50 1.58
CA ASP A 32 16.41 -13.01 2.94
C ASP A 32 15.44 -12.16 3.79
N ALA A 33 15.09 -10.95 3.32
CA ALA A 33 14.19 -10.02 4.02
C ALA A 33 12.84 -9.80 3.29
N GLN A 34 12.47 -10.68 2.37
CA GLN A 34 11.22 -10.57 1.63
C GLN A 34 10.02 -10.93 2.50
N THR A 35 9.02 -10.03 2.55
CA THR A 35 7.76 -10.24 3.29
C THR A 35 6.73 -11.05 2.50
N VAL A 36 6.91 -11.14 1.19
CA VAL A 36 6.11 -11.98 0.28
C VAL A 36 7.05 -12.73 -0.67
N ILE A 37 6.60 -13.90 -1.14
CA ILE A 37 7.38 -14.73 -2.05
C ILE A 37 7.63 -13.98 -3.36
N ARG A 38 8.90 -13.92 -3.80
CA ARG A 38 9.34 -13.33 -5.07
C ARG A 38 9.05 -11.83 -5.21
N MET A 39 9.42 -11.04 -4.22
CA MET A 39 9.45 -9.59 -4.39
C MET A 39 10.39 -9.20 -5.54
N GLN A 40 9.96 -8.22 -6.33
CA GLN A 40 10.78 -7.73 -7.43
C GLN A 40 12.02 -7.01 -6.90
N MET A 41 13.16 -7.25 -7.52
CA MET A 41 14.45 -6.67 -7.17
C MET A 41 14.83 -5.48 -8.06
N ASP A 42 14.08 -5.25 -9.12
CA ASP A 42 14.24 -4.15 -10.07
C ASP A 42 13.33 -2.94 -9.78
N THR A 43 12.61 -2.98 -8.67
CA THR A 43 11.75 -1.88 -8.25
C THR A 43 11.92 -1.55 -6.78
N LEU A 44 11.84 -0.25 -6.45
CA LEU A 44 11.74 0.23 -5.10
C LEU A 44 10.26 0.39 -4.72
N TYR A 45 9.92 -0.03 -3.52
CA TYR A 45 8.55 0.01 -3.01
C TYR A 45 8.30 1.25 -2.16
N SER A 46 7.07 1.78 -2.24
CA SER A 46 6.56 2.75 -1.28
C SER A 46 5.16 2.32 -0.85
N PHE A 47 4.94 2.19 0.46
CA PHE A 47 3.69 1.69 1.02
C PHE A 47 3.07 2.67 1.99
N GLY A 48 1.76 2.77 2.00
CA GLY A 48 1.01 3.54 2.97
C GLY A 48 -0.39 2.99 3.20
N VAL A 49 -0.88 3.15 4.42
CA VAL A 49 -2.25 2.84 4.83
C VAL A 49 -2.94 4.15 5.17
N PHE A 50 -4.17 4.34 4.67
CA PHE A 50 -4.90 5.59 4.83
C PHE A 50 -6.33 5.33 5.29
N ASP A 51 -6.85 6.25 6.12
CA ASP A 51 -8.25 6.29 6.56
C ASP A 51 -9.04 7.21 5.62
N LEU A 52 -10.00 6.66 4.90
CA LEU A 52 -10.84 7.39 3.96
C LEU A 52 -12.06 8.05 4.60
N SER A 53 -12.08 8.24 5.94
CA SER A 53 -13.06 9.09 6.60
C SER A 53 -13.02 10.53 6.08
N SER A 54 -11.90 10.95 5.51
CA SER A 54 -11.79 12.14 4.65
C SER A 54 -11.17 11.78 3.31
N PRO A 55 -11.53 12.47 2.21
CA PRO A 55 -10.97 12.21 0.90
C PRO A 55 -9.44 12.31 0.90
N LEU A 56 -8.79 11.38 0.20
CA LEU A 56 -7.35 11.31 0.04
C LEU A 56 -6.98 11.63 -1.40
N THR A 57 -6.10 12.59 -1.62
CA THR A 57 -5.52 12.87 -2.93
C THR A 57 -4.05 12.51 -2.95
N ILE A 58 -3.67 11.63 -3.88
CA ILE A 58 -2.30 11.21 -4.10
C ILE A 58 -1.83 11.75 -5.43
N THR A 59 -0.66 12.40 -5.44
CA THR A 59 -0.05 12.90 -6.66
C THR A 59 1.09 11.98 -7.06
N ILE A 60 0.96 11.38 -8.25
CA ILE A 60 2.05 10.64 -8.92
C ILE A 60 2.91 11.69 -9.62
N PRO A 61 4.22 11.76 -9.33
CA PRO A 61 5.12 12.72 -9.96
C PRO A 61 5.34 12.39 -11.44
N ASP A 62 5.81 13.37 -12.20
CA ASP A 62 6.35 13.11 -13.53
C ASP A 62 7.71 12.42 -13.39
N THR A 63 7.82 11.25 -13.98
CA THR A 63 9.02 10.41 -13.91
C THR A 63 9.77 10.34 -15.26
N GLY A 64 9.30 11.10 -16.28
CA GLY A 64 9.76 10.94 -17.64
C GLY A 64 9.49 9.51 -18.14
N ASP A 65 10.52 8.84 -18.65
CA ASP A 65 10.43 7.46 -19.17
C ASP A 65 10.56 6.39 -18.09
N ARG A 66 10.79 6.76 -16.81
CA ARG A 66 10.94 5.78 -15.73
C ARG A 66 9.58 5.21 -15.34
N PHE A 67 9.50 3.89 -15.31
CA PHE A 67 8.31 3.20 -14.85
C PHE A 67 8.00 3.50 -13.39
N ILE A 68 6.76 3.89 -13.14
CA ILE A 68 6.14 3.96 -11.83
C ILE A 68 4.74 3.38 -11.90
N SER A 69 4.30 2.69 -10.85
CA SER A 69 2.92 2.22 -10.75
C SER A 69 2.36 2.47 -9.37
N MET A 70 1.09 2.85 -9.30
CA MET A 70 0.31 2.97 -8.07
C MET A 70 -0.79 1.92 -8.05
N MET A 71 -0.79 1.06 -7.06
CA MET A 71 -1.80 0.04 -6.80
C MET A 71 -2.57 0.39 -5.53
N VAL A 72 -3.88 0.21 -5.57
CA VAL A 72 -4.80 0.51 -4.47
C VAL A 72 -5.54 -0.77 -4.08
N ILE A 73 -5.46 -1.18 -2.81
CA ILE A 73 -6.12 -2.38 -2.28
C ILE A 73 -7.02 -1.98 -1.13
N ASN A 74 -8.28 -2.39 -1.18
CA ASN A 74 -9.26 -2.15 -0.11
C ASN A 74 -9.22 -3.24 0.98
N GLN A 75 -10.01 -3.09 2.06
CA GLN A 75 -10.05 -4.07 3.16
C GLN A 75 -10.64 -5.44 2.75
N ASP A 76 -11.37 -5.52 1.67
CA ASP A 76 -11.87 -6.78 1.10
C ASP A 76 -10.86 -7.46 0.16
N HIS A 77 -9.65 -6.90 0.10
CA HIS A 77 -8.53 -7.37 -0.71
C HIS A 77 -8.78 -7.29 -2.23
N TYR A 78 -9.63 -6.36 -2.66
CA TYR A 78 -9.84 -6.05 -4.07
C TYR A 78 -9.06 -4.79 -4.48
N MET A 79 -8.81 -4.69 -5.77
CA MET A 79 -8.33 -3.47 -6.42
C MET A 79 -9.55 -2.72 -7.02
N PRO A 80 -10.17 -1.80 -6.28
CA PRO A 80 -11.41 -1.14 -6.72
C PRO A 80 -11.18 -0.11 -7.83
N VAL A 81 -9.93 0.26 -8.06
CA VAL A 81 -9.51 1.17 -9.13
C VAL A 81 -8.37 0.55 -9.93
N PRO A 82 -8.28 0.86 -11.25
CA PRO A 82 -7.16 0.39 -12.07
C PRO A 82 -5.81 0.86 -11.53
N VAL A 83 -4.77 0.06 -11.79
CA VAL A 83 -3.38 0.47 -11.51
C VAL A 83 -3.05 1.70 -12.36
N ALA A 84 -2.55 2.75 -11.71
CA ALA A 84 -2.17 3.99 -12.37
C ALA A 84 -0.67 4.00 -12.67
N TYR A 85 -0.32 4.43 -13.88
CA TYR A 85 1.07 4.49 -14.38
C TYR A 85 1.47 5.90 -14.81
N LYS A 86 0.50 6.80 -14.96
CA LYS A 86 0.75 8.15 -15.50
C LYS A 86 0.81 9.18 -14.37
N PRO A 87 1.61 10.25 -14.55
CA PRO A 87 1.62 11.38 -13.63
C PRO A 87 0.22 11.97 -13.47
N GLY A 88 -0.04 12.55 -12.30
CA GLY A 88 -1.29 13.23 -12.02
C GLY A 88 -1.84 13.03 -10.62
N LYS A 89 -2.96 13.69 -10.34
CA LYS A 89 -3.67 13.62 -9.07
C LYS A 89 -4.75 12.52 -9.12
N HIS A 90 -4.74 11.67 -8.11
CA HIS A 90 -5.73 10.60 -7.93
C HIS A 90 -6.43 10.78 -6.60
N THR A 91 -7.73 11.09 -6.65
CA THR A 91 -8.56 11.23 -5.44
C THR A 91 -9.27 9.92 -5.14
N LEU A 92 -9.06 9.43 -3.92
CA LEU A 92 -9.66 8.24 -3.35
C LEU A 92 -10.65 8.65 -2.27
N THR A 93 -11.88 8.12 -2.36
CA THR A 93 -12.93 8.34 -1.37
C THR A 93 -13.44 7.00 -0.86
N GLN A 94 -13.99 6.97 0.35
CA GLN A 94 -14.56 5.75 0.91
C GLN A 94 -15.66 5.17 0.00
N GLU A 95 -16.49 6.02 -0.62
CA GLU A 95 -17.52 5.59 -1.55
C GLU A 95 -16.94 4.87 -2.78
N LYS A 96 -15.87 5.44 -3.37
CA LYS A 96 -15.21 4.86 -4.56
C LYS A 96 -14.44 3.58 -4.24
N ILE A 97 -13.85 3.50 -3.07
CA ILE A 97 -13.01 2.37 -2.64
C ILE A 97 -13.84 1.25 -2.00
N GLY A 98 -14.99 1.59 -1.40
CA GLY A 98 -15.91 0.64 -0.77
C GLY A 98 -15.56 0.29 0.68
N THR A 99 -14.41 0.71 1.21
CA THR A 99 -13.98 0.46 2.59
C THR A 99 -13.35 1.70 3.22
N ARG A 100 -13.35 1.77 4.57
CA ARG A 100 -12.76 2.88 5.32
C ARG A 100 -11.25 2.97 5.17
N TYR A 101 -10.56 1.84 5.30
CA TYR A 101 -9.11 1.81 5.15
C TYR A 101 -8.71 1.31 3.78
N VAL A 102 -7.59 1.85 3.31
CA VAL A 102 -7.02 1.52 2.02
C VAL A 102 -5.51 1.38 2.12
N PHE A 103 -4.97 0.37 1.45
CA PHE A 103 -3.55 0.23 1.24
C PHE A 103 -3.20 0.79 -0.14
N VAL A 104 -2.16 1.60 -0.19
CA VAL A 104 -1.62 2.12 -1.45
C VAL A 104 -0.15 1.73 -1.55
N GLY A 105 0.18 1.08 -2.64
CA GLY A 105 1.54 0.64 -2.93
C GLY A 105 2.05 1.23 -4.24
N PHE A 106 3.27 1.76 -4.20
CA PHE A 106 4.00 2.17 -5.40
C PHE A 106 5.14 1.23 -5.71
N ARG A 107 5.43 1.08 -6.99
CA ARG A 107 6.65 0.48 -7.51
C ARG A 107 7.33 1.48 -8.42
N THR A 108 8.59 1.79 -8.12
CA THR A 108 9.42 2.68 -8.93
C THR A 108 10.59 1.89 -9.47
N LEU A 109 10.75 1.82 -10.79
CA LEU A 109 11.84 1.07 -11.43
C LEU A 109 13.20 1.63 -10.98
N ALA A 110 14.10 0.73 -10.65
CA ALA A 110 15.47 1.08 -10.27
C ALA A 110 16.44 -0.05 -10.64
N ASN A 111 17.59 0.31 -11.17
CA ASN A 111 18.67 -0.64 -11.40
C ASN A 111 19.39 -0.91 -10.08
N ALA A 112 19.21 -2.11 -9.52
CA ALA A 112 19.80 -2.54 -8.25
C ALA A 112 21.35 -2.47 -8.24
N ASN A 113 21.97 -2.56 -9.41
CA ASN A 113 23.42 -2.57 -9.58
C ASN A 113 24.02 -1.18 -9.82
N ASP A 114 23.19 -0.13 -9.92
CA ASP A 114 23.63 1.24 -10.15
C ASP A 114 23.20 2.17 -8.98
N PRO A 115 24.13 2.52 -8.08
CA PRO A 115 23.84 3.42 -6.97
C PRO A 115 23.33 4.80 -7.39
N GLN A 116 23.69 5.29 -8.58
CA GLN A 116 23.21 6.57 -9.09
C GLN A 116 21.75 6.47 -9.55
N ASP A 117 21.39 5.36 -10.15
CA ASP A 117 20.02 5.11 -10.56
C ASP A 117 19.09 4.91 -9.34
N ILE A 118 19.57 4.25 -8.29
CA ILE A 118 18.84 4.15 -7.01
C ILE A 118 18.58 5.54 -6.41
N LYS A 119 19.57 6.46 -6.44
CA LYS A 119 19.39 7.84 -5.98
C LYS A 119 18.33 8.58 -6.77
N LYS A 120 18.30 8.41 -8.10
CA LYS A 120 17.26 9.00 -8.97
C LYS A 120 15.88 8.44 -8.64
N ALA A 121 15.75 7.13 -8.42
CA ALA A 121 14.49 6.50 -8.03
C ALA A 121 14.02 6.99 -6.64
N ASN A 122 14.94 7.15 -5.68
CA ASN A 122 14.64 7.73 -4.37
C ASN A 122 14.12 9.17 -4.47
N ALA A 123 14.70 10.00 -5.34
CA ALA A 123 14.24 11.36 -5.57
C ALA A 123 12.80 11.39 -6.15
N ILE A 124 12.43 10.40 -6.95
CA ILE A 124 11.06 10.25 -7.45
C ILE A 124 10.12 9.84 -6.30
N GLN A 125 10.53 8.90 -5.44
CA GLN A 125 9.74 8.53 -4.27
C GLN A 125 9.44 9.75 -3.38
N ASP A 126 10.42 10.65 -3.19
CA ASP A 126 10.26 11.88 -2.40
C ASP A 126 9.26 12.88 -3.01
N GLN A 127 8.99 12.78 -4.30
CA GLN A 127 8.02 13.62 -5.00
C GLN A 127 6.57 13.09 -4.94
N ILE A 128 6.35 11.88 -4.44
CA ILE A 128 5.01 11.35 -4.20
C ILE A 128 4.36 12.17 -3.08
N LYS A 129 3.25 12.85 -3.39
CA LYS A 129 2.57 13.73 -2.44
C LYS A 129 1.25 13.14 -1.97
N VAL A 130 0.95 13.36 -0.70
CA VAL A 130 -0.31 13.02 -0.05
C VAL A 130 -0.97 14.29 0.44
N GLU A 131 -2.22 14.51 0.08
CA GLU A 131 -3.05 15.61 0.52
C GLU A 131 -4.33 15.03 1.14
N GLN A 132 -4.53 15.26 2.44
CA GLN A 132 -5.71 14.79 3.16
C GLN A 132 -6.05 15.78 4.29
N ALA A 133 -7.32 16.13 4.44
CA ALA A 133 -7.78 17.08 5.45
C ALA A 133 -7.60 16.54 6.89
N SER A 134 -7.75 15.23 7.07
CA SER A 134 -7.52 14.54 8.35
C SER A 134 -6.93 13.16 8.10
N VAL A 135 -5.87 12.84 8.83
CA VAL A 135 -5.21 11.52 8.77
C VAL A 135 -6.10 10.42 9.35
N GLY A 136 -7.01 10.78 10.26
CA GLY A 136 -7.88 9.81 10.93
C GLY A 136 -7.15 8.95 11.97
N LYS A 137 -7.71 7.77 12.24
CA LYS A 137 -7.16 6.78 13.19
C LYS A 137 -7.30 5.38 12.61
N PHE A 138 -6.31 4.54 12.84
CA PHE A 138 -6.43 3.13 12.51
C PHE A 138 -7.04 2.37 13.68
N GLU A 139 -8.26 1.91 13.49
CA GLU A 139 -9.05 1.14 14.46
C GLU A 139 -9.36 -0.23 13.84
N ALA A 140 -8.44 -1.17 14.01
CA ALA A 140 -8.65 -2.53 13.54
C ALA A 140 -9.79 -3.19 14.34
N ALA A 141 -10.72 -3.86 13.64
CA ALA A 141 -11.74 -4.64 14.29
C ALA A 141 -11.10 -5.75 15.13
N ASN A 142 -11.67 -6.00 16.32
CA ASN A 142 -11.22 -7.10 17.16
C ASN A 142 -11.77 -8.44 16.64
N TRP A 143 -11.03 -9.03 15.70
CA TRP A 143 -11.36 -10.33 15.12
C TRP A 143 -11.13 -11.43 16.15
N LYS A 144 -12.22 -11.94 16.74
CA LYS A 144 -12.14 -13.02 17.75
C LYS A 144 -11.56 -14.28 17.10
N ARG A 145 -10.54 -14.85 17.74
CA ARG A 145 -9.85 -16.10 17.32
C ARG A 145 -10.82 -17.29 17.15
N ASN A 146 -11.97 -17.24 17.84
CA ASN A 146 -12.97 -18.33 17.85
C ASN A 146 -13.80 -18.46 16.56
N LEU A 147 -13.85 -17.43 15.70
CA LEU A 147 -14.50 -17.55 14.39
C LEU A 147 -13.75 -18.48 13.43
N TRP A 148 -12.45 -18.66 13.63
CA TRP A 148 -11.62 -19.57 12.83
C TRP A 148 -11.90 -21.04 13.11
N ILE A 149 -12.24 -21.36 14.37
CA ILE A 149 -12.50 -22.73 14.81
C ILE A 149 -13.91 -23.17 14.37
N ALA A 150 -14.87 -22.23 14.29
CA ALA A 150 -16.23 -22.52 13.87
C ALA A 150 -16.35 -22.92 12.37
N CYS A 151 -15.48 -22.37 11.50
CA CYS A 151 -15.46 -22.74 10.08
C CYS A 151 -14.54 -23.93 9.74
N ALA A 152 -13.79 -24.44 10.70
CA ALA A 152 -12.93 -25.63 10.52
C ALA A 152 -13.66 -26.95 10.78
N THR A 153 -14.89 -26.90 11.31
CA THR A 153 -15.73 -28.09 11.51
C THR A 153 -16.81 -28.13 10.43
N PRO A 154 -16.92 -29.22 9.62
CA PRO A 154 -17.84 -29.34 8.49
C PRO A 154 -19.34 -29.24 8.82
N SER A 155 -19.72 -29.20 10.11
CA SER A 155 -21.11 -29.18 10.57
C SER A 155 -21.67 -27.79 10.91
N THR A 156 -20.90 -26.71 10.72
CA THR A 156 -21.27 -25.34 11.20
C THR A 156 -21.10 -24.22 10.16
N CYS A 157 -20.87 -24.52 8.89
CA CYS A 157 -20.96 -23.57 7.78
C CYS A 157 -22.16 -23.84 6.91
#